data_64b46ac35ca7bba49f10cbfa5e2601e4
#
_entry.id   64b46ac35ca7bba49f10cbfa5e2601e4
#
_cell.length_a   1.000
_cell.length_b   1.000
_cell.length_c   1.000
_cell.angle_alpha   90.00
_cell.angle_beta   90.00
_cell.angle_gamma   90.00
#
_symmetry.space_group_name_H-M   'P 1'
#
loop_
_entity.id
_entity.type
_entity.pdbx_description
1 polymer ?
#
loop_
_entity_poly.entity_id
_entity_poly.type
_entity_poly.pdbx_seq_one_letter_code
_entity_poly.pdbx_strand_id
1 'polypeptide(L)'
;MRIKHLATALGTTLVFSATNAVWAASEPLTVVYWSAKDCRWCTWWEGSVVGSGGEAKFLKSAEGKAVRYVVIKKPTLARPHVEEDFKADQKWLWTRVKDETDGKIKGYPSFSLYEGDKFVAYALGEPDVEGKLLPAIRERMKK
;
A
#
# COMPACT_ATOMS: atom_id res chain seq x y z
N MET A 1 -78.91 32.57 -0.24
CA MET A 1 -78.22 31.32 -0.05
C MET A 1 -76.83 31.43 -0.74
N ARG A 2 -75.76 31.59 0.03
CA ARG A 2 -74.39 31.86 -0.51
C ARG A 2 -73.57 30.61 -0.36
N ILE A 3 -73.16 30.02 -1.47
CA ILE A 3 -72.26 28.87 -1.54
C ILE A 3 -70.84 29.38 -1.57
N LYS A 4 -70.04 29.06 -0.54
CA LYS A 4 -68.63 29.37 -0.49
C LYS A 4 -67.81 28.22 -1.09
N HIS A 5 -67.12 28.48 -2.18
CA HIS A 5 -66.15 27.54 -2.74
C HIS A 5 -64.87 27.55 -1.92
N LEU A 6 -64.52 26.40 -1.32
CA LEU A 6 -63.18 26.15 -0.74
C LEU A 6 -62.27 25.71 -1.85
N ALA A 7 -61.22 26.44 -2.13
CA ALA A 7 -60.13 26.05 -2.98
C ALA A 7 -59.10 25.32 -2.12
N THR A 8 -58.93 24.03 -2.38
CA THR A 8 -57.85 23.19 -1.76
C THR A 8 -56.60 23.31 -2.61
N ALA A 9 -55.57 24.00 -2.08
CA ALA A 9 -54.26 24.02 -2.73
C ALA A 9 -53.46 22.77 -2.34
N LEU A 10 -53.24 21.86 -3.32
CA LEU A 10 -52.29 20.78 -3.17
C LEU A 10 -50.84 21.34 -3.29
N GLY A 11 -50.17 21.43 -2.17
CA GLY A 11 -48.72 21.71 -2.14
C GLY A 11 -47.93 20.47 -2.47
N THR A 12 -47.31 20.44 -3.67
CA THR A 12 -46.37 19.37 -4.07
C THR A 12 -45.00 19.65 -3.44
N THR A 13 -44.67 18.91 -2.40
CA THR A 13 -43.34 19.00 -1.76
C THR A 13 -42.31 18.19 -2.60
N LEU A 14 -41.48 18.87 -3.35
CA LEU A 14 -40.33 18.26 -4.02
C LEU A 14 -39.25 17.89 -2.99
N VAL A 15 -39.16 16.61 -2.67
CA VAL A 15 -38.05 16.06 -1.86
C VAL A 15 -36.83 15.93 -2.74
N PHE A 16 -35.90 16.88 -2.62
CA PHE A 16 -34.56 16.74 -3.20
C PHE A 16 -33.77 15.70 -2.38
N SER A 17 -33.72 14.48 -2.88
CA SER A 17 -32.77 13.50 -2.39
C SER A 17 -31.35 13.91 -2.80
N ALA A 18 -30.62 14.56 -1.88
CA ALA A 18 -29.20 14.78 -2.05
C ALA A 18 -28.49 13.43 -1.98
N THR A 19 -28.19 12.86 -3.12
CA THR A 19 -27.27 11.72 -3.23
C THR A 19 -25.88 12.23 -2.86
N ASN A 20 -25.48 12.03 -1.60
CA ASN A 20 -24.11 12.19 -1.18
C ASN A 20 -23.30 11.14 -1.95
N ALA A 21 -22.63 11.56 -3.04
CA ALA A 21 -21.59 10.77 -3.67
C ALA A 21 -20.46 10.65 -2.64
N VAL A 22 -20.44 9.56 -1.89
CA VAL A 22 -19.30 9.15 -1.08
C VAL A 22 -18.20 8.85 -2.08
N TRP A 23 -17.28 9.79 -2.28
CA TRP A 23 -16.05 9.54 -3.00
C TRP A 23 -15.31 8.46 -2.20
N ALA A 24 -15.28 7.23 -2.72
CA ALA A 24 -14.49 6.17 -2.13
C ALA A 24 -13.03 6.66 -2.12
N ALA A 25 -12.50 6.96 -0.95
CA ALA A 25 -11.08 7.26 -0.80
C ALA A 25 -10.32 6.05 -1.35
N SER A 26 -9.34 6.28 -2.24
CA SER A 26 -8.49 5.21 -2.75
C SER A 26 -7.81 4.51 -1.56
N GLU A 27 -7.80 3.18 -1.57
CA GLU A 27 -7.12 2.39 -0.55
C GLU A 27 -5.63 2.80 -0.47
N PRO A 28 -5.07 2.94 0.74
CA PRO A 28 -3.70 3.38 0.90
C PRO A 28 -2.73 2.40 0.26
N LEU A 29 -1.75 2.92 -0.46
CA LEU A 29 -0.66 2.13 -1.01
C LEU A 29 0.39 1.87 0.07
N THR A 30 0.83 0.62 0.18
CA THR A 30 1.89 0.21 1.11
C THR A 30 2.96 -0.56 0.36
N VAL A 31 4.21 -0.12 0.47
CA VAL A 31 5.38 -0.88 0.05
C VAL A 31 6.01 -1.53 1.27
N VAL A 32 6.12 -2.84 1.26
CA VAL A 32 6.82 -3.61 2.28
C VAL A 32 8.20 -3.96 1.76
N TYR A 33 9.23 -3.49 2.44
CA TYR A 33 10.62 -3.82 2.19
C TYR A 33 11.05 -4.99 3.07
N TRP A 34 11.38 -6.11 2.43
CA TRP A 34 11.87 -7.33 3.07
C TRP A 34 13.39 -7.32 3.13
N SER A 35 13.95 -7.40 4.33
CA SER A 35 15.38 -7.23 4.59
C SER A 35 15.90 -8.24 5.63
N ALA A 36 17.22 -8.34 5.73
CA ALA A 36 17.92 -9.04 6.80
C ALA A 36 19.18 -8.26 7.22
N LYS A 37 19.61 -8.39 8.47
CA LYS A 37 20.77 -7.65 9.02
C LYS A 37 22.09 -8.05 8.35
N ASP A 38 22.22 -9.31 7.96
CA ASP A 38 23.41 -9.88 7.28
C ASP A 38 23.29 -9.90 5.75
N CYS A 39 22.33 -9.16 5.20
CA CYS A 39 22.08 -9.11 3.77
C CYS A 39 22.92 -7.98 3.13
N ARG A 40 23.98 -8.33 2.37
CA ARG A 40 24.86 -7.38 1.68
C ARG A 40 24.11 -6.43 0.74
N TRP A 41 23.19 -6.96 -0.07
CA TRP A 41 22.42 -6.14 -1.02
C TRP A 41 21.36 -5.29 -0.34
N CYS A 42 20.93 -5.67 0.88
CA CYS A 42 20.05 -4.83 1.70
C CYS A 42 20.83 -3.63 2.24
N THR A 43 22.06 -3.83 2.74
CA THR A 43 22.93 -2.70 3.18
C THR A 43 23.27 -1.77 2.01
N TRP A 44 23.44 -2.31 0.81
CA TRP A 44 23.62 -1.51 -0.40
C TRP A 44 22.39 -0.63 -0.68
N TRP A 45 21.20 -1.23 -0.70
CA TRP A 45 19.93 -0.51 -0.87
C TRP A 45 19.73 0.58 0.17
N GLU A 46 20.01 0.27 1.43
CA GLU A 46 19.86 1.18 2.59
C GLU A 46 20.89 2.32 2.62
N GLY A 47 21.89 2.30 1.73
CA GLY A 47 22.91 3.36 1.65
C GLY A 47 24.02 3.27 2.68
N SER A 48 24.24 2.10 3.30
CA SER A 48 25.31 1.86 4.27
C SER A 48 26.70 1.74 3.63
N VAL A 49 26.76 1.75 2.29
CA VAL A 49 28.01 1.67 1.50
C VAL A 49 28.12 2.92 0.63
N VAL A 50 29.30 3.47 0.49
CA VAL A 50 29.56 4.64 -0.37
C VAL A 50 29.12 4.35 -1.81
N GLY A 51 28.37 5.27 -2.40
CA GLY A 51 27.81 5.14 -3.75
C GLY A 51 26.53 4.33 -3.86
N SER A 52 26.02 3.84 -2.73
CA SER A 52 24.72 3.15 -2.63
C SER A 52 23.60 4.10 -2.15
N GLY A 53 22.41 3.59 -1.89
CA GLY A 53 21.33 4.39 -1.30
C GLY A 53 20.07 4.49 -2.17
N GLY A 54 19.69 3.40 -2.82
CA GLY A 54 18.44 3.29 -3.56
C GLY A 54 17.23 3.64 -2.72
N GLU A 55 17.23 3.30 -1.42
CA GLU A 55 16.15 3.62 -0.47
C GLU A 55 15.92 5.12 -0.35
N ALA A 56 16.99 5.91 -0.14
CA ALA A 56 16.87 7.36 0.00
C ALA A 56 16.35 8.00 -1.29
N LYS A 57 16.80 7.52 -2.45
CA LYS A 57 16.31 7.95 -3.76
C LYS A 57 14.83 7.62 -3.92
N PHE A 58 14.43 6.40 -3.60
CA PHE A 58 13.04 5.96 -3.64
C PHE A 58 12.15 6.82 -2.74
N LEU A 59 12.51 6.99 -1.46
CA LEU A 59 11.69 7.73 -0.49
C LEU A 59 11.54 9.22 -0.84
N LYS A 60 12.49 9.81 -1.58
CA LYS A 60 12.42 11.19 -2.08
C LYS A 60 11.60 11.32 -3.36
N SER A 61 11.35 10.24 -4.08
CA SER A 61 10.58 10.24 -5.33
C SER A 61 9.09 10.53 -5.09
N ALA A 62 8.35 10.87 -6.14
CA ALA A 62 6.90 11.03 -6.09
C ALA A 62 6.21 9.71 -5.66
N GLU A 63 6.70 8.59 -6.16
CA GLU A 63 6.19 7.26 -5.85
C GLU A 63 6.43 6.90 -4.38
N GLY A 64 7.63 7.16 -3.86
CA GLY A 64 7.97 6.90 -2.46
C GLY A 64 7.15 7.75 -1.49
N LYS A 65 6.82 8.98 -1.87
CA LYS A 65 5.94 9.86 -1.08
C LYS A 65 4.48 9.47 -1.13
N ALA A 66 4.06 8.75 -2.17
CA ALA A 66 2.68 8.30 -2.35
C ALA A 66 2.36 6.99 -1.61
N VAL A 67 3.35 6.33 -1.02
CA VAL A 67 3.19 5.04 -0.35
C VAL A 67 3.56 5.11 1.13
N ARG A 68 2.92 4.27 1.93
CA ARG A 68 3.44 3.91 3.26
C ARG A 68 4.58 2.92 3.08
N TYR A 69 5.77 3.25 3.56
CA TYR A 69 6.95 2.38 3.48
C TYR A 69 7.13 1.62 4.79
N VAL A 70 7.08 0.29 4.73
CA VAL A 70 7.16 -0.60 5.89
C VAL A 70 8.38 -1.48 5.75
N VAL A 71 9.23 -1.51 6.75
CA VAL A 71 10.44 -2.33 6.78
C VAL A 71 10.24 -3.54 7.67
N ILE A 72 10.41 -4.75 7.11
CA ILE A 72 10.46 -6.00 7.86
C ILE A 72 11.88 -6.56 7.74
N LYS A 73 12.64 -6.47 8.83
CA LYS A 73 14.05 -6.85 8.87
C LYS A 73 14.27 -8.00 9.84
N LYS A 74 14.58 -9.18 9.32
CA LYS A 74 14.96 -10.33 10.15
C LYS A 74 16.44 -10.29 10.54
N PRO A 75 16.86 -11.00 11.61
CA PRO A 75 18.26 -11.00 12.07
C PRO A 75 19.24 -11.60 11.07
N THR A 76 18.85 -12.62 10.33
CA THR A 76 19.75 -13.34 9.41
C THR A 76 19.01 -13.93 8.22
N LEU A 77 19.71 -14.03 7.09
CA LEU A 77 19.22 -14.73 5.89
C LEU A 77 19.04 -16.23 6.13
N ALA A 78 19.80 -16.81 7.06
CA ALA A 78 19.84 -18.26 7.31
C ALA A 78 18.52 -18.85 7.86
N ARG A 79 17.61 -18.03 8.40
CA ARG A 79 16.31 -18.48 8.90
C ARG A 79 15.13 -17.85 8.14
N PRO A 80 13.97 -18.51 8.09
CA PRO A 80 12.75 -17.89 7.60
C PRO A 80 12.31 -16.72 8.52
N HIS A 81 11.36 -15.91 8.06
CA HIS A 81 10.64 -14.98 8.93
C HIS A 81 9.87 -15.75 10.00
N VAL A 82 9.78 -15.17 11.18
CA VAL A 82 8.96 -15.63 12.32
C VAL A 82 8.09 -14.50 12.81
N GLU A 83 7.10 -14.78 13.62
CA GLU A 83 6.12 -13.79 14.08
C GLU A 83 6.77 -12.60 14.79
N GLU A 84 7.86 -12.84 15.52
CA GLU A 84 8.60 -11.83 16.29
C GLU A 84 9.32 -10.80 15.42
N ASP A 85 9.51 -11.08 14.13
CA ASP A 85 10.06 -10.10 13.18
C ASP A 85 9.06 -8.97 12.85
N PHE A 86 7.78 -9.14 13.22
CA PHE A 86 6.69 -8.23 12.88
C PHE A 86 6.20 -7.47 14.12
N LYS A 87 6.11 -6.14 14.01
CA LYS A 87 5.48 -5.29 15.03
C LYS A 87 3.98 -5.56 15.11
N ALA A 88 3.32 -5.07 16.15
CA ALA A 88 1.89 -5.29 16.39
C ALA A 88 1.03 -4.87 15.18
N ASP A 89 1.31 -3.71 14.57
CA ASP A 89 0.60 -3.18 13.40
C ASP A 89 0.99 -3.87 12.08
N GLN A 90 1.95 -4.80 12.12
CA GLN A 90 2.45 -5.57 10.97
C GLN A 90 2.02 -7.05 11.00
N LYS A 91 1.26 -7.48 12.00
CA LYS A 91 0.86 -8.90 12.17
C LYS A 91 0.03 -9.44 10.99
N TRP A 92 -0.71 -8.59 10.30
CA TRP A 92 -1.41 -8.96 9.06
C TRP A 92 -0.44 -9.44 7.97
N LEU A 93 0.77 -8.87 7.89
CA LEU A 93 1.83 -9.32 6.97
C LEU A 93 2.37 -10.70 7.38
N TRP A 94 2.55 -10.94 8.68
CA TRP A 94 2.99 -12.24 9.18
C TRP A 94 2.05 -13.37 8.74
N THR A 95 0.74 -13.19 8.87
CA THR A 95 -0.25 -14.19 8.42
C THR A 95 -0.08 -14.50 6.92
N ARG A 96 0.12 -13.48 6.09
CA ARG A 96 0.32 -13.64 4.65
C ARG A 96 1.61 -14.37 4.31
N VAL A 97 2.71 -14.05 5.02
CA VAL A 97 4.02 -14.71 4.83
C VAL A 97 3.96 -16.18 5.27
N LYS A 98 3.40 -16.44 6.45
CA LYS A 98 3.26 -17.78 7.01
C LYS A 98 2.42 -18.70 6.09
N ASP A 99 1.32 -18.18 5.57
CA ASP A 99 0.40 -18.93 4.73
C ASP A 99 0.76 -18.85 3.23
N GLU A 100 1.86 -18.16 2.88
CA GLU A 100 2.33 -17.92 1.51
C GLU A 100 1.24 -17.35 0.60
N THR A 101 0.32 -16.54 1.16
CA THR A 101 -0.86 -15.99 0.46
C THR A 101 -0.47 -15.21 -0.82
N ASP A 102 0.64 -14.49 -0.78
CA ASP A 102 1.15 -13.67 -1.89
C ASP A 102 2.34 -14.34 -2.60
N GLY A 103 2.54 -15.64 -2.35
CA GLY A 103 3.71 -16.37 -2.79
C GLY A 103 4.91 -16.22 -1.85
N LYS A 104 5.99 -16.91 -2.18
CA LYS A 104 7.23 -16.92 -1.37
C LYS A 104 8.05 -15.65 -1.59
N ILE A 105 8.71 -15.18 -0.53
CA ILE A 105 9.80 -14.20 -0.64
C ILE A 105 11.00 -14.91 -1.27
N LYS A 106 11.32 -14.54 -2.51
CA LYS A 106 12.31 -15.26 -3.35
C LYS A 106 13.74 -14.84 -3.08
N GLY A 107 13.98 -13.78 -2.32
CA GLY A 107 15.30 -13.25 -2.02
C GLY A 107 15.26 -11.89 -1.35
N TYR A 108 16.43 -11.32 -1.12
CA TYR A 108 16.60 -10.04 -0.40
C TYR A 108 17.66 -9.16 -1.10
N PRO A 109 17.49 -7.83 -1.15
CA PRO A 109 16.27 -7.11 -0.79
C PRO A 109 15.10 -7.45 -1.72
N SER A 110 13.90 -7.42 -1.18
CA SER A 110 12.70 -7.54 -2.00
C SER A 110 11.58 -6.63 -1.49
N PHE A 111 10.58 -6.42 -2.32
CA PHE A 111 9.54 -5.43 -2.08
C PHE A 111 8.19 -6.01 -2.48
N SER A 112 7.19 -5.80 -1.65
CA SER A 112 5.79 -6.13 -1.97
C SER A 112 4.95 -4.86 -1.95
N LEU A 113 4.15 -4.65 -2.98
CA LEU A 113 3.19 -3.54 -3.06
C LEU A 113 1.80 -4.05 -2.71
N TYR A 114 1.11 -3.32 -1.85
CA TYR A 114 -0.27 -3.54 -1.47
C TYR A 114 -1.12 -2.29 -1.73
N GLU A 115 -2.36 -2.48 -2.14
CA GLU A 115 -3.43 -1.48 -2.18
C GLU A 115 -4.45 -1.92 -1.11
N GLY A 116 -4.48 -1.22 0.04
CA GLY A 116 -5.12 -1.75 1.24
C GLY A 116 -4.48 -3.07 1.68
N ASP A 117 -5.25 -4.14 1.74
CA ASP A 117 -4.80 -5.50 2.05
C ASP A 117 -4.56 -6.35 0.78
N LYS A 118 -4.82 -5.78 -0.40
CA LYS A 118 -4.69 -6.48 -1.68
C LYS A 118 -3.26 -6.45 -2.18
N PHE A 119 -2.67 -7.63 -2.39
CA PHE A 119 -1.37 -7.77 -3.05
C PHE A 119 -1.42 -7.33 -4.51
N VAL A 120 -0.44 -6.53 -4.93
CA VAL A 120 -0.39 -5.91 -6.25
C VAL A 120 0.82 -6.36 -7.05
N ALA A 121 2.02 -6.28 -6.47
CA ALA A 121 3.26 -6.57 -7.17
C ALA A 121 4.37 -7.01 -6.22
N TYR A 122 5.32 -7.76 -6.75
CA TYR A 122 6.55 -8.15 -6.08
C TYR A 122 7.76 -7.73 -6.93
N ALA A 123 8.78 -7.20 -6.28
CA ALA A 123 10.04 -6.80 -6.89
C ALA A 123 11.21 -7.43 -6.13
N LEU A 124 12.19 -7.97 -6.85
CA LEU A 124 13.39 -8.56 -6.29
C LEU A 124 14.62 -7.74 -6.69
N GLY A 125 15.25 -7.11 -5.70
CA GLY A 125 16.41 -6.25 -5.92
C GLY A 125 16.09 -4.92 -6.59
N GLU A 126 17.11 -4.06 -6.69
CA GLU A 126 16.97 -2.71 -7.25
C GLU A 126 16.51 -2.69 -8.73
N PRO A 127 16.94 -3.59 -9.62
CA PRO A 127 16.45 -3.59 -10.99
C PRO A 127 14.93 -3.79 -11.12
N ASP A 128 14.33 -4.63 -10.26
CA ASP A 128 12.89 -4.83 -10.25
C ASP A 128 12.13 -3.65 -9.60
N VAL A 129 12.78 -2.87 -8.73
CA VAL A 129 12.18 -1.61 -8.23
C VAL A 129 11.91 -0.67 -9.40
N GLU A 130 12.90 -0.44 -10.27
CA GLU A 130 12.75 0.42 -11.46
C GLU A 130 11.80 -0.19 -12.50
N GLY A 131 11.91 -1.49 -12.77
CA GLY A 131 11.19 -2.16 -13.85
C GLY A 131 9.77 -2.62 -13.50
N LYS A 132 9.44 -2.84 -12.23
CA LYS A 132 8.16 -3.40 -11.80
C LYS A 132 7.46 -2.58 -10.72
N LEU A 133 8.17 -2.23 -9.63
CA LEU A 133 7.55 -1.57 -8.49
C LEU A 133 7.11 -0.15 -8.82
N LEU A 134 8.00 0.68 -9.34
CA LEU A 134 7.69 2.06 -9.67
C LEU A 134 6.57 2.18 -10.72
N PRO A 135 6.56 1.41 -11.84
CA PRO A 135 5.44 1.41 -12.77
C PRO A 135 4.11 1.03 -12.13
N ALA A 136 4.10 0.01 -11.24
CA ALA A 136 2.89 -0.42 -10.54
C ALA A 136 2.34 0.66 -9.59
N ILE A 137 3.20 1.41 -8.92
CA ILE A 137 2.81 2.55 -8.08
C ILE A 137 2.24 3.67 -8.94
N ARG A 138 2.94 4.07 -10.03
CA ARG A 138 2.50 5.13 -10.95
C ARG A 138 1.12 4.87 -11.53
N GLU A 139 0.83 3.64 -11.88
CA GLU A 139 -0.49 3.26 -12.41
C GLU A 139 -1.60 3.54 -11.39
N ARG A 140 -1.34 3.28 -10.12
CA ARG A 140 -2.30 3.50 -9.03
C ARG A 140 -2.42 4.96 -8.61
N MET A 141 -1.37 5.76 -8.78
CA MET A 141 -1.41 7.21 -8.54
C MET A 141 -2.29 7.96 -9.56
N LYS A 142 -2.64 7.33 -10.69
CA LYS A 142 -3.51 7.94 -11.73
C LYS A 142 -5.00 7.80 -11.42
N LYS A 143 -5.38 7.00 -10.45
CA LYS A 143 -6.77 6.79 -10.01
C LYS A 143 -7.21 7.88 -9.05
#